data_94b76a3ac2cf3f81c809027d524c4f32
#
_entry.id   94b76a3ac2cf3f81c809027d524c4f32
#
_cell.length_a   1.000
_cell.length_b   1.000
_cell.length_c   1.000
_cell.angle_alpha   90.00
_cell.angle_beta   90.00
_cell.angle_gamma   90.00
#
_symmetry.space_group_name_H-M   'P 1'
#
loop_
_entity.id
_entity.type
_entity.pdbx_description
1 polymer ?
#
loop_
_entity_poly.entity_id
_entity_poly.type
_entity_poly.pdbx_seq_one_letter_code
_entity_poly.pdbx_strand_id
1 'polypeptide(L)'
;MTFENTLHFAQQLDRNDPLRSFRDRFLIPQAGGKELIYFCGNSLGLQPKAAREALDRELTVWQHLAVEGWFMRPDQAEDTPWLSIHKRCKDPLAQIVGALPSEVVPMNNLTVNMHLMLTSFYRPAGQRTKILTIGGDFPSDQYALETHIQARGMNPADVLVEIFPREGESAWRGEDICNAIDTHRDTLALVLMSGLHYYTGQVFDMAAIARKALQAGVPVGFDLAHAIGNIPLWLHDWQVDFAFWCSYKYLNSGPGGVSGVFIHQKHHNANLPRLAGWWGYDEDSRFAMTKGFVPMAGADGWQLSTPTVLAMAVHHAALQITAEAGMDALRRKSEQLTAYLEFVLRNSGYPLEIMTPADPAGRGCQLSLLVHQDGKRLFNRLVEQGIIGDWREPDCIRLAPTPLYNTFEEVWHVGQILLKFRT
;
A
#
# COMPACT_ATOMS: atom_id res chain seq x y z
N MET A 1 6.43 -3.53 -27.91
CA MET A 1 7.90 -3.29 -27.95
C MET A 1 8.57 -4.66 -27.96
N THR A 2 9.56 -4.88 -28.84
CA THR A 2 10.35 -6.12 -28.84
C THR A 2 11.53 -5.91 -27.90
N PHE A 3 11.67 -6.77 -26.88
CA PHE A 3 12.77 -6.69 -25.92
C PHE A 3 14.02 -7.44 -26.45
N GLU A 4 15.20 -6.96 -26.04
CA GLU A 4 16.48 -7.60 -26.30
C GLU A 4 17.19 -7.91 -24.97
N ASN A 5 17.84 -9.08 -24.88
CA ASN A 5 18.62 -9.46 -23.70
C ASN A 5 20.07 -8.96 -23.84
N THR A 6 20.23 -7.63 -23.99
CA THR A 6 21.55 -6.99 -24.11
C THR A 6 21.66 -5.82 -23.16
N LEU A 7 22.86 -5.56 -22.63
CA LEU A 7 23.13 -4.40 -21.77
C LEU A 7 22.82 -3.08 -22.49
N HIS A 8 23.17 -3.01 -23.78
CA HIS A 8 22.92 -1.80 -24.58
C HIS A 8 21.43 -1.45 -24.64
N PHE A 9 20.57 -2.46 -24.83
CA PHE A 9 19.12 -2.26 -24.87
C PHE A 9 18.58 -1.78 -23.50
N ALA A 10 19.00 -2.40 -22.39
CA ALA A 10 18.60 -1.99 -21.04
C ALA A 10 19.00 -0.52 -20.77
N GLN A 11 20.25 -0.16 -21.08
CA GLN A 11 20.73 1.21 -20.95
C GLN A 11 20.02 2.21 -21.88
N GLN A 12 19.54 1.77 -23.04
CA GLN A 12 18.73 2.61 -23.92
C GLN A 12 17.35 2.89 -23.29
N LEU A 13 16.73 1.89 -22.66
CA LEU A 13 15.49 2.08 -21.92
C LEU A 13 15.68 3.07 -20.76
N ASP A 14 16.79 2.95 -20.01
CA ASP A 14 17.12 3.86 -18.90
C ASP A 14 17.36 5.30 -19.39
N ARG A 15 18.03 5.48 -20.53
CA ARG A 15 18.23 6.84 -21.12
C ARG A 15 16.92 7.50 -21.52
N ASN A 16 15.93 6.70 -21.94
CA ASN A 16 14.62 7.17 -22.39
C ASN A 16 13.58 7.25 -21.27
N ASP A 17 13.93 6.84 -20.05
CA ASP A 17 13.03 6.84 -18.89
C ASP A 17 12.81 8.28 -18.36
N PRO A 18 11.58 8.81 -18.42
CA PRO A 18 11.27 10.15 -17.90
C PRO A 18 11.41 10.23 -16.37
N LEU A 19 11.36 9.10 -15.66
CA LEU A 19 11.51 9.06 -14.21
C LEU A 19 12.94 8.77 -13.75
N ARG A 20 13.90 8.71 -14.65
CA ARG A 20 15.30 8.35 -14.37
C ARG A 20 15.92 9.21 -13.24
N SER A 21 15.64 10.51 -13.21
CA SER A 21 16.19 11.43 -12.21
C SER A 21 15.64 11.23 -10.79
N PHE A 22 14.50 10.55 -10.66
CA PHE A 22 13.92 10.27 -9.32
C PHE A 22 14.79 9.33 -8.49
N ARG A 23 15.56 8.43 -9.13
CA ARG A 23 16.51 7.56 -8.42
C ARG A 23 17.47 8.36 -7.53
N ASP A 24 17.93 9.53 -8.00
CA ASP A 24 18.87 10.37 -7.27
C ASP A 24 18.29 10.98 -5.98
N ARG A 25 16.99 10.87 -5.78
CA ARG A 25 16.31 11.30 -4.56
C ARG A 25 16.35 10.28 -3.43
N PHE A 26 16.83 9.07 -3.69
CA PHE A 26 16.87 7.97 -2.72
C PHE A 26 18.31 7.59 -2.35
N LEU A 27 18.44 7.00 -1.15
CA LEU A 27 19.67 6.37 -0.70
C LEU A 27 19.60 4.89 -1.08
N ILE A 28 20.44 4.50 -2.04
CA ILE A 28 20.52 3.10 -2.47
C ILE A 28 21.44 2.34 -1.51
N PRO A 29 21.01 1.19 -0.93
CA PRO A 29 21.85 0.37 -0.06
C PRO A 29 23.13 -0.05 -0.76
N GLN A 30 24.23 -0.14 -0.01
CA GLN A 30 25.54 -0.51 -0.53
C GLN A 30 26.16 -1.65 0.27
N ALA A 31 26.93 -2.49 -0.40
CA ALA A 31 27.79 -3.50 0.20
C ALA A 31 29.14 -3.49 -0.51
N GLY A 32 30.23 -3.45 0.25
CA GLY A 32 31.59 -3.40 -0.31
C GLY A 32 31.85 -2.22 -1.25
N GLY A 33 31.18 -1.08 -1.02
CA GLY A 33 31.31 0.13 -1.85
C GLY A 33 30.57 0.07 -3.19
N LYS A 34 29.71 -0.94 -3.41
CA LYS A 34 28.86 -1.07 -4.61
C LYS A 34 27.39 -0.96 -4.23
N GLU A 35 26.61 -0.28 -5.06
CA GLU A 35 25.15 -0.24 -4.90
C GLU A 35 24.56 -1.65 -5.07
N LEU A 36 23.57 -1.96 -4.22
CA LEU A 36 22.78 -3.18 -4.31
C LEU A 36 21.59 -2.96 -5.26
N ILE A 37 21.17 -4.01 -5.94
CA ILE A 37 19.93 -4.04 -6.72
C ILE A 37 18.78 -4.31 -5.73
N TYR A 38 18.01 -3.28 -5.41
CA TYR A 38 16.97 -3.36 -4.38
C TYR A 38 15.59 -3.56 -4.99
N PHE A 39 15.14 -4.83 -5.08
CA PHE A 39 13.82 -5.21 -5.60
C PHE A 39 12.86 -5.64 -4.48
N CYS A 40 12.89 -4.91 -3.36
CA CYS A 40 12.12 -5.24 -2.15
C CYS A 40 11.24 -4.08 -1.64
N GLY A 41 10.86 -3.15 -2.53
CA GLY A 41 9.96 -2.03 -2.21
C GLY A 41 8.57 -2.45 -1.76
N ASN A 42 8.17 -3.68 -2.10
CA ASN A 42 6.94 -4.32 -1.63
C ASN A 42 6.96 -4.69 -0.13
N SER A 43 8.12 -4.71 0.51
CA SER A 43 8.28 -4.94 1.96
C SER A 43 8.66 -3.65 2.70
N LEU A 44 9.64 -2.91 2.20
CA LEU A 44 10.05 -1.60 2.72
C LEU A 44 10.58 -0.74 1.57
N GLY A 45 10.07 0.47 1.43
CA GLY A 45 10.60 1.45 0.47
C GLY A 45 11.95 2.00 0.88
N LEU A 46 12.72 2.51 -0.10
CA LEU A 46 14.01 3.13 0.15
C LEU A 46 13.87 4.47 0.86
N GLN A 47 14.91 4.85 1.61
CA GLN A 47 14.95 6.13 2.30
C GLN A 47 15.06 7.28 1.31
N PRO A 48 14.09 8.23 1.27
CA PRO A 48 14.27 9.50 0.57
C PRO A 48 15.38 10.33 1.21
N LYS A 49 16.23 10.98 0.41
CA LYS A 49 17.27 11.89 0.93
C LYS A 49 16.67 13.04 1.73
N ALA A 50 15.52 13.55 1.30
CA ALA A 50 14.77 14.61 1.97
C ALA A 50 14.23 14.22 3.36
N ALA A 51 14.15 12.91 3.69
CA ALA A 51 13.64 12.44 4.97
C ALA A 51 14.46 12.97 6.17
N ARG A 52 15.80 13.01 6.06
CA ARG A 52 16.66 13.54 7.12
C ARG A 52 16.40 15.02 7.34
N GLU A 53 16.38 15.82 6.28
CA GLU A 53 16.13 17.25 6.37
C GLU A 53 14.74 17.56 6.96
N ALA A 54 13.72 16.81 6.55
CA ALA A 54 12.37 16.95 7.11
C ALA A 54 12.36 16.64 8.61
N LEU A 55 13.08 15.60 9.04
CA LEU A 55 13.20 15.23 10.44
C LEU A 55 13.97 16.29 11.24
N ASP A 56 15.12 16.76 10.72
CA ASP A 56 15.97 17.74 11.37
C ASP A 56 15.25 19.08 11.57
N ARG A 57 14.35 19.48 10.65
CA ARG A 57 13.49 20.65 10.82
C ARG A 57 12.56 20.51 12.04
N GLU A 58 11.87 19.39 12.20
CA GLU A 58 10.97 19.19 13.33
C GLU A 58 11.74 19.07 14.67
N LEU A 59 12.93 18.47 14.66
CA LEU A 59 13.82 18.44 15.82
C LEU A 59 14.27 19.85 16.20
N THR A 60 14.56 20.72 15.24
CA THR A 60 14.91 22.13 15.47
C THR A 60 13.74 22.90 16.09
N VAL A 61 12.53 22.71 15.59
CA VAL A 61 11.32 23.28 16.19
C VAL A 61 11.17 22.81 17.63
N TRP A 62 11.32 21.52 17.91
CA TRP A 62 11.23 20.98 19.25
C TRP A 62 12.30 21.57 20.18
N GLN A 63 13.54 21.69 19.71
CA GLN A 63 14.64 22.27 20.47
C GLN A 63 14.36 23.73 20.88
N HIS A 64 13.80 24.53 19.98
CA HIS A 64 13.66 25.98 20.20
C HIS A 64 12.31 26.41 20.76
N LEU A 65 11.25 25.69 20.42
CA LEU A 65 9.89 26.07 20.79
C LEU A 65 9.24 25.13 21.82
N ALA A 66 9.76 23.91 21.98
CA ALA A 66 9.15 22.92 22.88
C ALA A 66 7.62 22.82 22.66
N VAL A 67 6.80 23.10 23.68
CA VAL A 67 5.33 23.04 23.60
C VAL A 67 4.74 24.06 22.63
N GLU A 68 5.39 25.20 22.39
CA GLU A 68 4.89 26.22 21.49
C GLU A 68 4.92 25.76 20.01
N GLY A 69 5.71 24.74 19.68
CA GLY A 69 5.70 24.12 18.34
C GLY A 69 4.34 23.54 17.91
N TRP A 70 3.43 23.34 18.87
CA TRP A 70 2.04 22.99 18.53
C TRP A 70 1.28 24.14 17.87
N PHE A 71 1.63 25.40 18.19
CA PHE A 71 0.84 26.57 17.84
C PHE A 71 1.54 27.50 16.85
N MET A 72 2.87 27.46 16.78
CA MET A 72 3.65 28.37 15.95
C MET A 72 4.86 27.71 15.31
N ARG A 73 5.41 28.39 14.28
CA ARG A 73 6.65 28.03 13.58
C ARG A 73 7.60 29.22 13.57
N PRO A 74 8.92 28.99 13.71
CA PRO A 74 9.90 30.07 13.76
C PRO A 74 10.10 30.78 12.42
N ASP A 75 9.90 30.11 11.34
CA ASP A 75 10.33 30.46 10.00
C ASP A 75 9.24 31.09 9.12
N GLN A 76 8.06 31.36 9.63
CA GLN A 76 6.93 32.08 9.01
C GLN A 76 6.49 31.65 7.61
N ALA A 77 7.20 30.73 6.93
CA ALA A 77 7.11 30.71 5.49
C ALA A 77 6.06 29.75 4.96
N GLU A 78 5.81 28.63 5.28
CA GLU A 78 4.82 27.69 4.69
C GLU A 78 4.49 26.53 5.62
N ASP A 79 5.19 26.43 6.73
CA ASP A 79 5.12 25.31 7.62
C ASP A 79 3.96 25.43 8.61
N THR A 80 2.99 24.57 8.46
CA THR A 80 1.89 24.41 9.41
C THR A 80 2.39 24.00 10.79
N PRO A 81 1.88 24.59 11.89
CA PRO A 81 2.14 24.12 13.25
C PRO A 81 1.79 22.64 13.43
N TRP A 82 2.33 21.98 14.45
CA TRP A 82 2.09 20.57 14.71
C TRP A 82 0.63 20.20 14.90
N LEU A 83 -0.20 21.13 15.38
CA LEU A 83 -1.66 20.93 15.44
C LEU A 83 -2.27 20.56 14.10
N SER A 84 -1.69 21.04 13.02
CA SER A 84 -2.19 20.84 11.65
C SER A 84 -1.24 20.03 10.77
N ILE A 85 -0.20 19.41 11.32
CA ILE A 85 0.84 18.72 10.55
C ILE A 85 0.29 17.64 9.61
N HIS A 86 -0.76 16.92 10.01
CA HIS A 86 -1.43 15.91 9.21
C HIS A 86 -2.06 16.50 7.93
N LYS A 87 -2.45 17.79 7.95
CA LYS A 87 -3.08 18.48 6.81
C LYS A 87 -2.10 18.60 5.63
N ARG A 88 -0.78 18.68 5.88
CA ARG A 88 0.24 18.72 4.81
C ARG A 88 0.21 17.49 3.90
N CYS A 89 -0.22 16.35 4.42
CA CYS A 89 -0.24 15.08 3.69
C CYS A 89 -1.53 14.88 2.89
N LYS A 90 -2.58 15.68 3.12
CA LYS A 90 -3.92 15.40 2.56
C LYS A 90 -3.97 15.54 1.04
N ASP A 91 -3.46 16.63 0.50
CA ASP A 91 -3.49 16.87 -0.96
C ASP A 91 -2.67 15.80 -1.72
N PRO A 92 -1.39 15.51 -1.38
CA PRO A 92 -0.66 14.46 -2.07
C PRO A 92 -1.26 13.07 -1.88
N LEU A 93 -1.82 12.74 -0.70
CA LEU A 93 -2.52 11.47 -0.51
C LEU A 93 -3.78 11.39 -1.37
N ALA A 94 -4.60 12.44 -1.39
CA ALA A 94 -5.81 12.50 -2.19
C ALA A 94 -5.51 12.29 -3.68
N GLN A 95 -4.46 12.94 -4.19
CA GLN A 95 -3.98 12.76 -5.56
C GLN A 95 -3.55 11.31 -5.84
N ILE A 96 -2.82 10.67 -4.91
CA ILE A 96 -2.30 9.30 -5.08
C ILE A 96 -3.42 8.27 -5.09
N VAL A 97 -4.47 8.47 -4.28
CA VAL A 97 -5.57 7.48 -4.16
C VAL A 97 -6.83 7.83 -4.95
N GLY A 98 -6.82 8.92 -5.71
CA GLY A 98 -7.98 9.38 -6.48
C GLY A 98 -9.17 9.71 -5.57
N ALA A 99 -8.94 10.63 -4.61
CA ALA A 99 -9.91 11.03 -3.59
C ALA A 99 -9.98 12.56 -3.43
N LEU A 100 -10.94 13.02 -2.64
CA LEU A 100 -10.96 14.41 -2.17
C LEU A 100 -10.06 14.54 -0.93
N PRO A 101 -9.41 15.70 -0.68
CA PRO A 101 -8.62 15.90 0.53
C PRO A 101 -9.39 15.67 1.84
N SER A 102 -10.70 15.91 1.86
CA SER A 102 -11.56 15.63 3.01
C SER A 102 -11.78 14.15 3.29
N GLU A 103 -11.51 13.28 2.31
CA GLU A 103 -11.73 11.83 2.41
C GLU A 103 -10.52 11.05 2.91
N VAL A 104 -9.35 11.70 3.02
CA VAL A 104 -8.10 11.04 3.44
C VAL A 104 -7.55 11.63 4.72
N VAL A 105 -6.98 10.79 5.56
CA VAL A 105 -6.27 11.20 6.77
C VAL A 105 -5.08 10.28 7.06
N PRO A 106 -3.87 10.83 7.23
CA PRO A 106 -2.72 10.06 7.72
C PRO A 106 -2.84 9.87 9.22
N MET A 107 -2.90 8.62 9.67
CA MET A 107 -2.99 8.29 11.10
C MET A 107 -2.55 6.87 11.40
N ASN A 108 -2.12 6.62 12.62
CA ASN A 108 -1.86 5.29 13.20
C ASN A 108 -0.96 4.37 12.33
N ASN A 109 -1.16 3.07 12.49
CA ASN A 109 -0.59 1.98 11.67
C ASN A 109 -1.74 1.19 11.03
N LEU A 110 -1.43 0.39 10.00
CA LEU A 110 -2.41 -0.31 9.18
C LEU A 110 -3.43 -1.09 10.00
N THR A 111 -2.99 -2.01 10.86
CA THR A 111 -3.90 -2.90 11.61
C THR A 111 -4.78 -2.13 12.60
N VAL A 112 -4.26 -1.05 13.22
CA VAL A 112 -5.09 -0.15 14.04
C VAL A 112 -6.19 0.48 13.19
N ASN A 113 -5.83 1.00 12.03
CA ASN A 113 -6.79 1.60 11.08
C ASN A 113 -7.84 0.57 10.63
N MET A 114 -7.43 -0.66 10.32
CA MET A 114 -8.35 -1.76 9.99
C MET A 114 -9.38 -1.99 11.09
N HIS A 115 -8.96 -2.10 12.36
CA HIS A 115 -9.89 -2.26 13.49
C HIS A 115 -10.84 -1.06 13.65
N LEU A 116 -10.37 0.15 13.40
CA LEU A 116 -11.23 1.34 13.43
C LEU A 116 -12.28 1.29 12.31
N MET A 117 -11.88 0.90 11.11
CA MET A 117 -12.79 0.76 9.98
C MET A 117 -13.79 -0.38 10.21
N LEU A 118 -13.35 -1.53 10.73
CA LEU A 118 -14.24 -2.63 11.12
C LEU A 118 -15.26 -2.18 12.19
N THR A 119 -14.85 -1.33 13.15
CA THR A 119 -15.77 -0.77 14.14
C THR A 119 -16.87 0.08 13.50
N SER A 120 -16.54 0.85 12.47
CA SER A 120 -17.47 1.77 11.82
C SER A 120 -18.34 1.07 10.78
N PHE A 121 -17.78 0.19 9.97
CA PHE A 121 -18.42 -0.33 8.76
C PHE A 121 -18.92 -1.76 8.87
N TYR A 122 -18.31 -2.62 9.69
CA TYR A 122 -18.85 -3.93 9.97
C TYR A 122 -19.96 -3.83 11.03
N ARG A 123 -21.20 -3.78 10.55
CA ARG A 123 -22.41 -3.59 11.37
C ARG A 123 -23.35 -4.78 11.20
N PRO A 124 -23.03 -5.94 11.81
CA PRO A 124 -23.87 -7.12 11.70
C PRO A 124 -25.25 -6.85 12.31
N ALA A 125 -26.31 -7.21 11.58
CA ALA A 125 -27.70 -7.06 12.01
C ALA A 125 -28.60 -8.09 11.34
N GLY A 126 -29.47 -8.74 12.09
CA GLY A 126 -30.39 -9.75 11.57
C GLY A 126 -29.65 -10.89 10.86
N GLN A 127 -29.97 -11.12 9.59
CA GLN A 127 -29.30 -12.14 8.77
C GLN A 127 -27.96 -11.67 8.18
N ARG A 128 -27.73 -10.35 8.08
CA ARG A 128 -26.50 -9.76 7.54
C ARG A 128 -25.40 -9.76 8.61
N THR A 129 -24.62 -10.82 8.64
CA THR A 129 -23.52 -10.99 9.61
C THR A 129 -22.19 -11.32 8.94
N LYS A 130 -22.20 -11.72 7.67
CA LYS A 130 -21.02 -12.25 7.00
C LYS A 130 -20.08 -11.15 6.48
N ILE A 131 -18.80 -11.48 6.46
CA ILE A 131 -17.74 -10.70 5.81
C ILE A 131 -17.18 -11.51 4.65
N LEU A 132 -17.22 -10.96 3.43
CA LEU A 132 -16.54 -11.57 2.29
C LEU A 132 -15.11 -11.04 2.21
N THR A 133 -14.15 -11.95 2.08
CA THR A 133 -12.72 -11.66 1.99
C THR A 133 -12.01 -12.63 1.06
N ILE A 134 -10.72 -12.42 0.84
CA ILE A 134 -9.85 -13.34 0.10
C ILE A 134 -9.23 -14.35 1.06
N GLY A 135 -9.38 -15.62 0.76
CA GLY A 135 -8.72 -16.70 1.51
C GLY A 135 -7.22 -16.70 1.23
N GLY A 136 -6.41 -16.85 2.28
CA GLY A 136 -4.96 -16.79 2.17
C GLY A 136 -4.39 -15.37 2.00
N ASP A 137 -5.14 -14.33 2.34
CA ASP A 137 -4.65 -12.95 2.41
C ASP A 137 -3.61 -12.78 3.53
N PHE A 138 -3.04 -11.57 3.66
CA PHE A 138 -1.95 -11.35 4.60
C PHE A 138 -2.36 -11.72 6.04
N PRO A 139 -1.51 -12.47 6.79
CA PRO A 139 -1.91 -13.02 8.11
C PRO A 139 -2.41 -11.97 9.11
N SER A 140 -1.87 -10.73 9.08
CA SER A 140 -2.34 -9.66 9.97
C SER A 140 -3.81 -9.33 9.76
N ASP A 141 -4.29 -9.37 8.52
CA ASP A 141 -5.69 -9.06 8.17
C ASP A 141 -6.60 -10.20 8.60
N GLN A 142 -6.16 -11.44 8.38
CA GLN A 142 -6.88 -12.63 8.87
C GLN A 142 -7.03 -12.59 10.39
N TYR A 143 -5.93 -12.32 11.13
CA TYR A 143 -5.98 -12.23 12.59
C TYR A 143 -6.88 -11.08 13.07
N ALA A 144 -6.84 -9.93 12.38
CA ALA A 144 -7.68 -8.79 12.72
C ALA A 144 -9.17 -9.08 12.50
N LEU A 145 -9.53 -9.73 11.39
CA LEU A 145 -10.91 -10.17 11.12
C LEU A 145 -11.39 -11.16 12.15
N GLU A 146 -10.65 -12.25 12.39
CA GLU A 146 -11.02 -13.28 13.35
C GLU A 146 -11.23 -12.73 14.76
N THR A 147 -10.26 -11.96 15.25
CA THR A 147 -10.32 -11.41 16.62
C THR A 147 -11.41 -10.33 16.76
N HIS A 148 -11.67 -9.54 15.71
CA HIS A 148 -12.76 -8.57 15.71
C HIS A 148 -14.14 -9.25 15.76
N ILE A 149 -14.32 -10.36 15.01
CA ILE A 149 -15.54 -11.18 15.03
C ILE A 149 -15.72 -11.82 16.40
N GLN A 150 -14.67 -12.40 16.97
CA GLN A 150 -14.69 -12.99 18.31
C GLN A 150 -15.03 -11.98 19.41
N ALA A 151 -14.48 -10.76 19.32
CA ALA A 151 -14.78 -9.67 20.24
C ALA A 151 -16.27 -9.24 20.21
N ARG A 152 -16.99 -9.56 19.13
CA ARG A 152 -18.45 -9.37 19.01
C ARG A 152 -19.25 -10.58 19.46
N GLY A 153 -18.61 -11.62 20.02
CA GLY A 153 -19.25 -12.84 20.48
C GLY A 153 -19.68 -13.79 19.35
N MET A 154 -19.13 -13.65 18.16
CA MET A 154 -19.43 -14.49 17.00
C MET A 154 -18.28 -15.44 16.69
N ASN A 155 -18.60 -16.55 15.99
CA ASN A 155 -17.59 -17.50 15.53
C ASN A 155 -17.09 -17.11 14.12
N PRO A 156 -15.78 -16.91 13.90
CA PRO A 156 -15.24 -16.59 12.57
C PRO A 156 -15.65 -17.56 11.46
N ALA A 157 -15.72 -18.87 11.75
CA ALA A 157 -16.11 -19.89 10.77
C ALA A 157 -17.54 -19.72 10.24
N ASP A 158 -18.44 -19.10 11.01
CA ASP A 158 -19.81 -18.84 10.60
C ASP A 158 -19.97 -17.50 9.87
N VAL A 159 -19.00 -16.61 10.03
CA VAL A 159 -19.04 -15.21 9.56
C VAL A 159 -18.21 -15.00 8.28
N LEU A 160 -17.00 -15.57 8.21
CA LEU A 160 -16.11 -15.37 7.08
C LEU A 160 -16.58 -16.15 5.84
N VAL A 161 -16.65 -15.47 4.71
CA VAL A 161 -16.83 -16.04 3.38
C VAL A 161 -15.53 -15.80 2.64
N GLU A 162 -14.67 -16.81 2.63
CA GLU A 162 -13.35 -16.73 2.01
C GLU A 162 -13.38 -17.25 0.57
N ILE A 163 -12.89 -16.43 -0.35
CA ILE A 163 -12.78 -16.79 -1.76
C ILE A 163 -11.36 -17.23 -2.06
N PHE A 164 -11.21 -18.44 -2.57
CA PHE A 164 -9.93 -19.02 -2.99
C PHE A 164 -9.82 -19.10 -4.51
N PRO A 165 -8.60 -19.17 -5.08
CA PRO A 165 -8.41 -19.54 -6.48
C PRO A 165 -9.06 -20.89 -6.78
N ARG A 166 -9.46 -21.11 -8.04
CA ARG A 166 -9.94 -22.42 -8.47
C ARG A 166 -8.81 -23.46 -8.41
N GLU A 167 -9.18 -24.72 -8.29
CA GLU A 167 -8.20 -25.82 -8.26
C GLU A 167 -7.25 -25.76 -9.45
N GLY A 168 -5.92 -25.78 -9.17
CA GLY A 168 -4.86 -25.65 -10.17
C GLY A 168 -4.56 -24.22 -10.61
N GLU A 169 -5.24 -23.19 -10.07
CA GLU A 169 -4.95 -21.79 -10.34
C GLU A 169 -4.27 -21.11 -9.14
N SER A 170 -3.37 -20.19 -9.42
CA SER A 170 -2.72 -19.37 -8.40
C SER A 170 -3.32 -17.95 -8.29
N ALA A 171 -4.21 -17.59 -9.21
CA ALA A 171 -4.86 -16.28 -9.27
C ALA A 171 -6.37 -16.39 -9.10
N TRP A 172 -6.98 -15.39 -8.48
CA TRP A 172 -8.44 -15.30 -8.31
C TRP A 172 -9.08 -14.76 -9.59
N ARG A 173 -10.22 -15.31 -9.94
CA ARG A 173 -11.05 -14.77 -11.01
C ARG A 173 -12.00 -13.70 -10.48
N GLY A 174 -12.05 -12.53 -11.10
CA GLY A 174 -12.96 -11.45 -10.71
C GLY A 174 -14.44 -11.86 -10.74
N GLU A 175 -14.81 -12.76 -11.68
CA GLU A 175 -16.17 -13.31 -11.77
C GLU A 175 -16.57 -14.10 -10.51
N ASP A 176 -15.64 -14.87 -9.90
CA ASP A 176 -15.92 -15.66 -8.71
C ASP A 176 -16.17 -14.77 -7.48
N ILE A 177 -15.40 -13.66 -7.38
CA ILE A 177 -15.61 -12.66 -6.34
C ILE A 177 -16.97 -11.98 -6.50
N CYS A 178 -17.29 -11.54 -7.71
CA CYS A 178 -18.59 -10.91 -8.00
C CYS A 178 -19.78 -11.85 -7.78
N ASN A 179 -19.64 -13.12 -8.18
CA ASN A 179 -20.66 -14.16 -7.97
C ASN A 179 -20.86 -14.47 -6.48
N ALA A 180 -19.78 -14.46 -5.69
CA ALA A 180 -19.89 -14.64 -4.24
C ALA A 180 -20.62 -13.49 -3.56
N ILE A 181 -20.41 -12.25 -4.00
CA ILE A 181 -21.19 -11.08 -3.52
C ILE A 181 -22.68 -11.27 -3.83
N ASP A 182 -23.04 -11.72 -5.03
CA ASP A 182 -24.45 -11.99 -5.38
C ASP A 182 -25.05 -13.13 -4.56
N THR A 183 -24.33 -14.22 -4.44
CA THR A 183 -24.78 -15.42 -3.71
C THR A 183 -25.06 -15.12 -2.24
N HIS A 184 -24.24 -14.29 -1.63
CA HIS A 184 -24.33 -13.95 -0.22
C HIS A 184 -24.96 -12.58 0.07
N ARG A 185 -25.52 -11.90 -0.95
CA ARG A 185 -26.02 -10.51 -0.86
C ARG A 185 -26.94 -10.24 0.33
N ASP A 186 -27.76 -11.23 0.73
CA ASP A 186 -28.73 -11.09 1.82
C ASP A 186 -28.15 -11.37 3.20
N THR A 187 -26.95 -11.94 3.24
CA THR A 187 -26.24 -12.30 4.49
C THR A 187 -24.97 -11.49 4.71
N LEU A 188 -24.42 -10.81 3.67
CA LEU A 188 -23.23 -9.97 3.79
C LEU A 188 -23.52 -8.69 4.57
N ALA A 189 -22.68 -8.41 5.54
CA ALA A 189 -22.58 -7.14 6.26
C ALA A 189 -21.41 -6.28 5.78
N LEU A 190 -20.39 -6.89 5.14
CA LEU A 190 -19.20 -6.22 4.66
C LEU A 190 -18.51 -7.03 3.56
N VAL A 191 -17.92 -6.34 2.58
CA VAL A 191 -16.86 -6.86 1.69
C VAL A 191 -15.56 -6.17 2.10
N LEU A 192 -14.54 -6.94 2.51
CA LEU A 192 -13.23 -6.41 2.89
C LEU A 192 -12.13 -7.34 2.37
N MET A 193 -11.25 -6.81 1.53
CA MET A 193 -10.19 -7.59 0.91
C MET A 193 -9.02 -6.70 0.51
N SER A 194 -7.88 -7.29 0.20
CA SER A 194 -6.75 -6.57 -0.37
C SER A 194 -7.07 -6.04 -1.79
N GLY A 195 -6.57 -4.85 -2.12
CA GLY A 195 -6.64 -4.30 -3.48
C GLY A 195 -5.59 -4.90 -4.42
N LEU A 196 -4.50 -5.41 -3.83
CA LEU A 196 -3.42 -6.14 -4.50
C LEU A 196 -2.89 -7.22 -3.57
N HIS A 197 -2.90 -8.47 -4.03
CA HIS A 197 -2.52 -9.62 -3.22
C HIS A 197 -1.01 -9.67 -2.97
N TYR A 198 -0.60 -9.70 -1.71
CA TYR A 198 0.80 -9.58 -1.28
C TYR A 198 1.71 -10.70 -1.81
N TYR A 199 1.17 -11.93 -1.93
CA TYR A 199 1.94 -13.11 -2.31
C TYR A 199 2.06 -13.24 -3.83
N THR A 200 0.94 -13.20 -4.56
CA THR A 200 0.92 -13.39 -6.02
C THR A 200 1.27 -12.14 -6.83
N GLY A 201 1.10 -10.95 -6.24
CA GLY A 201 1.21 -9.67 -6.96
C GLY A 201 0.00 -9.34 -7.83
N GLN A 202 -1.09 -10.13 -7.73
CA GLN A 202 -2.33 -9.91 -8.49
C GLN A 202 -3.04 -8.63 -8.03
N VAL A 203 -3.46 -7.80 -8.97
CA VAL A 203 -4.38 -6.68 -8.78
C VAL A 203 -5.81 -7.18 -8.91
N PHE A 204 -6.68 -6.80 -7.98
CA PHE A 204 -8.11 -7.03 -8.07
C PHE A 204 -8.81 -5.85 -8.74
N ASP A 205 -9.86 -6.13 -9.53
CA ASP A 205 -10.71 -5.07 -10.13
C ASP A 205 -11.60 -4.43 -9.04
N MET A 206 -10.98 -3.53 -8.26
CA MET A 206 -11.64 -2.84 -7.15
C MET A 206 -12.87 -2.06 -7.61
N ALA A 207 -12.86 -1.51 -8.83
CA ALA A 207 -13.99 -0.77 -9.39
C ALA A 207 -15.19 -1.70 -9.63
N ALA A 208 -14.97 -2.89 -10.21
CA ALA A 208 -16.03 -3.87 -10.43
C ALA A 208 -16.56 -4.42 -9.11
N ILE A 209 -15.70 -4.72 -8.16
CA ILE A 209 -16.07 -5.22 -6.82
C ILE A 209 -16.87 -4.16 -6.06
N ALA A 210 -16.42 -2.90 -6.04
CA ALA A 210 -17.13 -1.81 -5.37
C ALA A 210 -18.50 -1.57 -5.99
N ARG A 211 -18.61 -1.54 -7.31
CA ARG A 211 -19.89 -1.43 -8.02
C ARG A 211 -20.83 -2.59 -7.68
N LYS A 212 -20.30 -3.82 -7.57
CA LYS A 212 -21.07 -5.01 -7.24
C LYS A 212 -21.59 -4.97 -5.81
N ALA A 213 -20.72 -4.59 -4.86
CA ALA A 213 -21.09 -4.42 -3.45
C ALA A 213 -22.16 -3.32 -3.28
N LEU A 214 -22.02 -2.19 -3.99
CA LEU A 214 -23.00 -1.09 -3.99
C LEU A 214 -24.37 -1.59 -4.49
N GLN A 215 -24.43 -2.38 -5.57
CA GLN A 215 -25.66 -2.97 -6.09
C GLN A 215 -26.32 -3.96 -5.12
N ALA A 216 -25.52 -4.64 -4.29
CA ALA A 216 -25.99 -5.53 -3.25
C ALA A 216 -26.37 -4.77 -1.94
N GLY A 217 -26.10 -3.46 -1.86
CA GLY A 217 -26.31 -2.67 -0.65
C GLY A 217 -25.40 -3.10 0.51
N VAL A 218 -24.17 -3.52 0.20
CA VAL A 218 -23.16 -3.99 1.14
C VAL A 218 -21.99 -3.01 1.13
N PRO A 219 -21.55 -2.50 2.28
CA PRO A 219 -20.35 -1.67 2.34
C PRO A 219 -19.10 -2.44 1.88
N VAL A 220 -18.17 -1.72 1.22
CA VAL A 220 -16.93 -2.29 0.71
C VAL A 220 -15.72 -1.49 1.18
N GLY A 221 -14.71 -2.21 1.65
CA GLY A 221 -13.41 -1.66 2.03
C GLY A 221 -12.24 -2.42 1.40
N PHE A 222 -11.10 -1.74 1.27
CA PHE A 222 -9.88 -2.34 0.75
C PHE A 222 -8.66 -2.09 1.64
N ASP A 223 -7.87 -3.16 1.87
CA ASP A 223 -6.47 -3.00 2.26
C ASP A 223 -5.64 -2.65 1.02
N LEU A 224 -5.02 -1.47 1.05
CA LEU A 224 -4.21 -0.95 -0.04
C LEU A 224 -2.70 -1.04 0.24
N ALA A 225 -2.26 -1.85 1.21
CA ALA A 225 -0.86 -1.96 1.61
C ALA A 225 0.11 -2.22 0.45
N HIS A 226 -0.31 -2.99 -0.54
CA HIS A 226 0.46 -3.28 -1.75
C HIS A 226 -0.02 -2.51 -2.99
N ALA A 227 -1.15 -1.82 -2.92
CA ALA A 227 -1.75 -1.11 -4.05
C ALA A 227 -1.34 0.37 -4.10
N ILE A 228 -1.35 1.07 -2.94
CA ILE A 228 -1.03 2.50 -2.89
C ILE A 228 0.41 2.79 -3.33
N GLY A 229 0.59 3.77 -4.20
CA GLY A 229 1.90 4.11 -4.77
C GLY A 229 2.44 3.09 -5.80
N ASN A 230 1.71 2.02 -6.07
CA ASN A 230 2.07 0.94 -6.98
C ASN A 230 1.17 0.89 -8.23
N ILE A 231 -0.12 1.07 -8.03
CA ILE A 231 -1.11 1.12 -9.11
C ILE A 231 -1.97 2.38 -9.00
N PRO A 232 -2.53 2.89 -10.11
CA PRO A 232 -3.50 3.98 -10.07
C PRO A 232 -4.76 3.59 -9.30
N LEU A 233 -5.27 4.51 -8.50
CA LEU A 233 -6.47 4.35 -7.68
C LEU A 233 -7.43 5.51 -7.95
N TRP A 234 -8.74 5.26 -7.91
CA TRP A 234 -9.82 6.26 -8.03
C TRP A 234 -10.91 5.96 -7.00
N LEU A 235 -10.53 5.97 -5.70
CA LEU A 235 -11.39 5.50 -4.62
C LEU A 235 -12.70 6.29 -4.53
N HIS A 236 -12.66 7.61 -4.77
CA HIS A 236 -13.85 8.45 -4.82
C HIS A 236 -14.80 8.02 -5.93
N ASP A 237 -14.30 7.95 -7.16
CA ASP A 237 -15.13 7.64 -8.34
C ASP A 237 -15.63 6.20 -8.31
N TRP A 238 -14.88 5.29 -7.76
CA TRP A 238 -15.29 3.89 -7.54
C TRP A 238 -16.33 3.73 -6.44
N GLN A 239 -16.63 4.80 -5.67
CA GLN A 239 -17.60 4.77 -4.57
C GLN A 239 -17.25 3.78 -3.45
N VAL A 240 -15.96 3.51 -3.26
CA VAL A 240 -15.46 2.70 -2.15
C VAL A 240 -15.88 3.33 -0.82
N ASP A 241 -16.34 2.54 0.16
CA ASP A 241 -16.80 3.10 1.42
C ASP A 241 -15.63 3.56 2.31
N PHE A 242 -14.59 2.72 2.38
CA PHE A 242 -13.35 3.03 3.10
C PHE A 242 -12.16 2.24 2.53
N ALA A 243 -10.97 2.71 2.82
CA ALA A 243 -9.73 1.97 2.59
C ALA A 243 -8.69 2.33 3.64
N PHE A 244 -7.69 1.49 3.83
CA PHE A 244 -6.57 1.74 4.72
C PHE A 244 -5.29 1.17 4.12
N TRP A 245 -4.14 1.69 4.55
CA TRP A 245 -2.84 1.28 4.01
C TRP A 245 -1.70 1.54 4.99
N CYS A 246 -0.57 0.88 4.79
CA CYS A 246 0.71 1.28 5.34
C CYS A 246 1.50 2.11 4.32
N SER A 247 2.24 3.12 4.78
CA SER A 247 2.96 4.03 3.89
C SER A 247 4.45 3.71 3.74
N TYR A 248 4.97 2.72 4.48
CA TYR A 248 6.40 2.41 4.49
C TYR A 248 6.87 1.54 3.30
N LYS A 249 5.94 1.00 2.48
CA LYS A 249 6.27 0.22 1.29
C LYS A 249 6.51 1.17 0.10
N TYR A 250 5.63 1.20 -0.86
CA TYR A 250 5.79 1.98 -2.10
C TYR A 250 5.74 3.51 -1.91
N LEU A 251 5.20 3.99 -0.78
CA LEU A 251 5.25 5.42 -0.45
C LEU A 251 6.52 5.85 0.30
N ASN A 252 7.44 4.94 0.59
CA ASN A 252 8.79 5.23 1.13
C ASN A 252 8.81 6.05 2.43
N SER A 253 7.80 5.93 3.29
CA SER A 253 7.62 6.77 4.49
C SER A 253 8.45 6.34 5.70
N GLY A 254 9.41 5.45 5.51
CA GLY A 254 10.29 4.94 6.57
C GLY A 254 9.69 3.77 7.37
N PRO A 255 10.54 3.00 8.09
CA PRO A 255 10.12 1.81 8.83
C PRO A 255 9.05 2.14 9.87
N GLY A 256 7.89 1.44 9.79
CA GLY A 256 6.76 1.68 10.69
C GLY A 256 6.12 3.07 10.55
N GLY A 257 6.38 3.75 9.44
CA GLY A 257 5.87 5.09 9.16
C GLY A 257 4.34 5.19 9.21
N VAL A 258 3.83 6.43 9.28
CA VAL A 258 2.42 6.73 9.41
C VAL A 258 1.62 6.08 8.30
N SER A 259 0.57 5.38 8.67
CA SER A 259 -0.41 4.81 7.76
C SER A 259 -1.47 5.85 7.37
N GLY A 260 -2.45 5.46 6.57
CA GLY A 260 -3.54 6.35 6.22
C GLY A 260 -4.85 5.60 6.07
N VAL A 261 -5.91 6.39 6.02
CA VAL A 261 -7.29 5.93 5.82
C VAL A 261 -7.97 6.81 4.78
N PHE A 262 -8.78 6.19 3.96
CA PHE A 262 -9.78 6.84 3.11
C PHE A 262 -11.17 6.53 3.64
N ILE A 263 -12.03 7.54 3.72
CA ILE A 263 -13.44 7.41 4.06
C ILE A 263 -14.24 8.27 3.09
N HIS A 264 -15.08 7.65 2.29
CA HIS A 264 -15.84 8.35 1.25
C HIS A 264 -16.74 9.44 1.86
N GLN A 265 -16.83 10.59 1.18
CA GLN A 265 -17.64 11.75 1.64
C GLN A 265 -19.10 11.42 1.96
N LYS A 266 -19.69 10.38 1.34
CA LYS A 266 -21.06 9.92 1.64
C LYS A 266 -21.26 9.52 3.11
N HIS A 267 -20.16 9.25 3.84
CA HIS A 267 -20.17 8.84 5.24
C HIS A 267 -19.82 9.97 6.23
N HIS A 268 -19.39 11.13 5.75
CA HIS A 268 -18.89 12.19 6.63
C HIS A 268 -19.96 12.70 7.63
N ASN A 269 -21.22 12.74 7.21
CA ASN A 269 -22.34 13.15 8.04
C ASN A 269 -23.15 11.97 8.61
N ALA A 270 -22.70 10.73 8.38
CA ALA A 270 -23.39 9.56 8.89
C ALA A 270 -23.03 9.32 10.36
N ASN A 271 -24.02 8.95 11.17
CA ASN A 271 -23.83 8.56 12.56
C ASN A 271 -23.28 7.12 12.62
N LEU A 272 -22.03 6.94 12.20
CA LEU A 272 -21.33 5.66 12.28
C LEU A 272 -20.70 5.48 13.67
N PRO A 273 -20.72 4.26 14.22
CA PRO A 273 -19.95 3.94 15.41
C PRO A 273 -18.46 4.21 15.13
N ARG A 274 -17.79 4.83 16.10
CA ARG A 274 -16.34 5.01 16.03
C ARG A 274 -15.73 4.97 17.42
N LEU A 275 -14.49 4.51 17.49
CA LEU A 275 -13.69 4.71 18.69
C LEU A 275 -13.18 6.15 18.66
N ALA A 276 -13.59 6.96 19.63
CA ALA A 276 -13.28 8.38 19.67
C ALA A 276 -11.98 8.66 20.43
N GLY A 277 -11.24 9.66 19.97
CA GLY A 277 -10.07 10.17 20.65
C GLY A 277 -10.01 11.70 20.54
N TRP A 278 -9.16 12.32 21.35
CA TRP A 278 -9.10 13.78 21.45
C TRP A 278 -8.75 14.44 20.11
N TRP A 279 -7.93 13.80 19.27
CA TRP A 279 -7.49 14.40 18.01
C TRP A 279 -8.58 14.41 16.94
N GLY A 280 -9.50 13.46 16.98
CA GLY A 280 -10.67 13.45 16.10
C GLY A 280 -11.81 14.38 16.53
N TYR A 281 -11.69 15.02 17.71
CA TYR A 281 -12.64 16.01 18.18
C TYR A 281 -12.52 17.32 17.41
N ASP A 282 -13.63 18.03 17.23
CA ASP A 282 -13.69 19.33 16.55
C ASP A 282 -12.55 20.27 16.95
N GLU A 283 -11.77 20.72 15.96
CA GLU A 283 -10.52 21.43 16.20
C GLU A 283 -10.71 22.82 16.82
N ASP A 284 -11.83 23.47 16.52
CA ASP A 284 -12.11 24.83 17.02
C ASP A 284 -12.47 24.82 18.51
N SER A 285 -13.09 23.75 18.97
CA SER A 285 -13.59 23.64 20.35
C SER A 285 -12.85 22.64 21.23
N ARG A 286 -11.86 21.88 20.69
CA ARG A 286 -11.17 20.81 21.46
C ARG A 286 -10.52 21.28 22.74
N PHE A 287 -10.00 22.50 22.79
CA PHE A 287 -9.36 23.07 23.98
C PHE A 287 -10.35 23.58 25.06
N ALA A 288 -11.64 23.61 24.74
CA ALA A 288 -12.67 23.88 25.74
C ALA A 288 -12.89 22.70 26.72
N MET A 289 -12.32 21.52 26.41
CA MET A 289 -12.35 20.30 27.22
C MET A 289 -13.77 19.90 27.66
N THR A 290 -14.75 20.12 26.79
CA THR A 290 -16.16 19.83 27.09
C THR A 290 -16.43 18.32 27.05
N LYS A 291 -17.43 17.89 27.84
CA LYS A 291 -17.89 16.50 27.81
C LYS A 291 -18.73 16.23 26.55
N GLY A 292 -18.54 15.05 25.97
CA GLY A 292 -19.22 14.62 24.74
C GLY A 292 -18.31 14.75 23.53
N PHE A 293 -18.43 13.82 22.60
CA PHE A 293 -17.58 13.78 21.41
C PHE A 293 -18.29 14.46 20.24
N VAL A 294 -17.69 15.51 19.70
CA VAL A 294 -18.09 16.17 18.47
C VAL A 294 -16.97 15.91 17.44
N PRO A 295 -17.19 15.07 16.41
CA PRO A 295 -16.14 14.73 15.45
C PRO A 295 -15.79 15.91 14.54
N MET A 296 -14.51 16.03 14.16
CA MET A 296 -14.10 16.83 13.01
C MET A 296 -14.86 16.41 11.76
N ALA A 297 -15.02 17.33 10.83
CA ALA A 297 -15.58 17.04 9.52
C ALA A 297 -14.64 16.12 8.71
N GLY A 298 -15.24 15.31 7.84
CA GLY A 298 -14.47 14.42 6.95
C GLY A 298 -13.80 13.26 7.67
N ALA A 299 -12.78 12.69 7.00
CA ALA A 299 -11.99 11.58 7.52
C ALA A 299 -11.23 11.94 8.81
N ASP A 300 -10.94 13.23 9.03
CA ASP A 300 -10.22 13.70 10.22
C ASP A 300 -10.94 13.35 11.54
N GLY A 301 -12.28 13.20 11.51
CA GLY A 301 -13.08 12.79 12.67
C GLY A 301 -12.85 11.34 13.14
N TRP A 302 -12.03 10.55 12.42
CA TRP A 302 -11.62 9.20 12.83
C TRP A 302 -10.25 9.16 13.52
N GLN A 303 -9.54 10.27 13.61
CA GLN A 303 -8.28 10.35 14.34
C GLN A 303 -8.49 10.07 15.84
N LEU A 304 -7.52 9.39 16.47
CA LEU A 304 -7.57 9.07 17.90
C LEU A 304 -6.69 9.99 18.71
N SER A 305 -5.39 9.85 18.55
CA SER A 305 -4.38 10.53 19.34
C SER A 305 -3.66 11.59 18.53
N THR A 306 -2.89 12.40 19.23
CA THR A 306 -1.93 13.34 18.67
C THR A 306 -1.10 12.70 17.56
N PRO A 307 -0.94 13.36 16.39
CA PRO A 307 -0.11 12.86 15.31
C PRO A 307 1.33 12.62 15.74
N THR A 308 1.95 11.58 15.21
CA THR A 308 3.38 11.30 15.39
C THR A 308 4.19 12.28 14.55
N VAL A 309 4.49 13.48 15.07
CA VAL A 309 5.07 14.61 14.33
C VAL A 309 6.29 14.23 13.51
N LEU A 310 7.29 13.56 14.12
CA LEU A 310 8.54 13.21 13.44
C LEU A 310 8.32 12.23 12.27
N ALA A 311 7.47 11.22 12.48
CA ALA A 311 7.13 10.28 11.41
C ALA A 311 6.28 10.96 10.31
N MET A 312 5.40 11.90 10.68
CA MET A 312 4.58 12.67 9.75
C MET A 312 5.43 13.56 8.83
N ALA A 313 6.49 14.16 9.35
CA ALA A 313 7.41 14.97 8.55
C ALA A 313 8.13 14.13 7.49
N VAL A 314 8.62 12.96 7.86
CA VAL A 314 9.23 12.00 6.91
C VAL A 314 8.21 11.51 5.89
N HIS A 315 7.00 11.20 6.33
CA HIS A 315 5.90 10.78 5.46
C HIS A 315 5.56 11.85 4.41
N HIS A 316 5.39 13.11 4.84
CA HIS A 316 5.14 14.21 3.94
C HIS A 316 6.24 14.37 2.88
N ALA A 317 7.53 14.34 3.28
CA ALA A 317 8.65 14.44 2.35
C ALA A 317 8.68 13.30 1.31
N ALA A 318 8.28 12.09 1.71
CA ALA A 318 8.17 10.95 0.81
C ALA A 318 6.97 11.07 -0.16
N LEU A 319 5.83 11.53 0.33
CA LEU A 319 4.62 11.75 -0.49
C LEU A 319 4.85 12.76 -1.61
N GLN A 320 5.59 13.84 -1.35
CA GLN A 320 5.90 14.85 -2.37
C GLN A 320 6.63 14.24 -3.57
N ILE A 321 7.54 13.28 -3.36
CA ILE A 321 8.26 12.60 -4.45
C ILE A 321 7.28 11.78 -5.30
N THR A 322 6.38 11.04 -4.67
CA THR A 322 5.39 10.22 -5.37
C THR A 322 4.37 11.07 -6.13
N ALA A 323 3.88 12.14 -5.50
CA ALA A 323 2.93 13.07 -6.12
C ALA A 323 3.55 13.81 -7.32
N GLU A 324 4.81 14.25 -7.21
CA GLU A 324 5.55 14.90 -8.31
C GLU A 324 5.79 13.95 -9.49
N ALA A 325 6.14 12.69 -9.22
CA ALA A 325 6.31 11.68 -10.27
C ALA A 325 4.98 11.39 -10.99
N GLY A 326 3.87 11.40 -10.27
CA GLY A 326 2.54 11.12 -10.77
C GLY A 326 2.28 9.63 -11.04
N MET A 327 1.12 9.15 -10.61
CA MET A 327 0.77 7.72 -10.67
C MET A 327 0.76 7.16 -12.10
N ASP A 328 0.38 7.96 -13.10
CA ASP A 328 0.38 7.51 -14.50
C ASP A 328 1.79 7.24 -15.04
N ALA A 329 2.76 8.09 -14.70
CA ALA A 329 4.14 7.89 -15.13
C ALA A 329 4.77 6.69 -14.39
N LEU A 330 4.51 6.58 -13.09
CA LEU A 330 4.92 5.43 -12.28
C LEU A 330 4.36 4.13 -12.84
N ARG A 331 3.08 4.13 -13.21
CA ARG A 331 2.40 2.96 -13.78
C ARG A 331 3.02 2.55 -15.11
N ARG A 332 3.19 3.47 -16.04
CA ARG A 332 3.83 3.19 -17.35
C ARG A 332 5.21 2.57 -17.20
N LYS A 333 6.06 3.12 -16.32
CA LYS A 333 7.38 2.54 -16.05
C LYS A 333 7.30 1.17 -15.38
N SER A 334 6.38 0.98 -14.42
CA SER A 334 6.13 -0.30 -13.75
C SER A 334 5.78 -1.41 -14.74
N GLU A 335 4.89 -1.13 -15.69
CA GLU A 335 4.51 -2.07 -16.73
C GLU A 335 5.70 -2.46 -17.62
N GLN A 336 6.53 -1.50 -18.00
CA GLN A 336 7.74 -1.76 -18.80
C GLN A 336 8.79 -2.54 -18.01
N LEU A 337 9.05 -2.17 -16.74
CA LEU A 337 10.02 -2.86 -15.87
C LEU A 337 9.61 -4.32 -15.63
N THR A 338 8.32 -4.57 -15.32
CA THR A 338 7.85 -5.94 -15.07
C THR A 338 7.78 -6.77 -16.35
N ALA A 339 7.42 -6.17 -17.48
CA ALA A 339 7.46 -6.88 -18.77
C ALA A 339 8.91 -7.23 -19.17
N TYR A 340 9.86 -6.33 -18.93
CA TYR A 340 11.27 -6.61 -19.19
C TYR A 340 11.84 -7.64 -18.19
N LEU A 341 11.46 -7.56 -16.91
CA LEU A 341 11.84 -8.58 -15.92
C LEU A 341 11.30 -9.96 -16.33
N GLU A 342 10.04 -10.08 -16.71
CA GLU A 342 9.46 -11.32 -17.20
C GLU A 342 10.23 -11.85 -18.41
N PHE A 343 10.56 -10.97 -19.36
CA PHE A 343 11.33 -11.34 -20.54
C PHE A 343 12.73 -11.90 -20.18
N VAL A 344 13.49 -11.24 -19.30
CA VAL A 344 14.84 -11.73 -18.93
C VAL A 344 14.78 -12.99 -18.08
N LEU A 345 13.77 -13.15 -17.23
CA LEU A 345 13.53 -14.36 -16.44
C LEU A 345 13.28 -15.56 -17.36
N ARG A 346 12.35 -15.44 -18.31
CA ARG A 346 12.04 -16.51 -19.27
C ARG A 346 13.24 -16.86 -20.16
N ASN A 347 14.03 -15.86 -20.57
CA ASN A 347 15.22 -16.06 -21.40
C ASN A 347 16.44 -16.57 -20.59
N SER A 348 16.40 -16.57 -19.27
CA SER A 348 17.45 -17.16 -18.44
C SER A 348 17.52 -18.69 -18.56
N GLY A 349 16.41 -19.33 -18.94
CA GLY A 349 16.27 -20.78 -19.00
C GLY A 349 16.41 -21.46 -17.63
N TYR A 350 16.37 -20.69 -16.52
CA TYR A 350 16.31 -21.23 -15.18
C TYR A 350 14.89 -21.81 -14.91
N PRO A 351 14.76 -22.99 -14.28
CA PRO A 351 13.48 -23.64 -14.04
C PRO A 351 12.70 -22.89 -12.93
N LEU A 352 11.92 -21.92 -13.32
CA LEU A 352 11.03 -21.15 -12.44
C LEU A 352 9.67 -20.94 -13.11
N GLU A 353 8.66 -20.77 -12.30
CA GLU A 353 7.32 -20.40 -12.72
C GLU A 353 6.99 -18.97 -12.22
N ILE A 354 6.40 -18.14 -13.06
CA ILE A 354 5.93 -16.82 -12.68
C ILE A 354 4.45 -16.95 -12.31
N MET A 355 4.17 -16.88 -10.99
CA MET A 355 2.82 -16.97 -10.43
C MET A 355 2.01 -15.71 -10.71
N THR A 356 2.66 -14.54 -10.76
CA THR A 356 2.00 -13.26 -10.99
C THR A 356 1.31 -13.25 -12.36
N PRO A 357 0.08 -12.71 -12.48
CA PRO A 357 -0.63 -12.62 -13.74
C PRO A 357 0.21 -11.99 -14.86
N ALA A 358 0.16 -12.58 -16.04
CA ALA A 358 0.91 -12.10 -17.20
C ALA A 358 0.35 -10.79 -17.78
N ASP A 359 -0.98 -10.56 -17.64
CA ASP A 359 -1.61 -9.31 -18.04
C ASP A 359 -1.07 -8.14 -17.20
N PRO A 360 -0.48 -7.10 -17.82
CA PRO A 360 -0.02 -5.94 -17.10
C PRO A 360 -1.12 -5.25 -16.25
N ALA A 361 -2.36 -5.25 -16.70
CA ALA A 361 -3.49 -4.69 -15.93
C ALA A 361 -3.78 -5.49 -14.65
N GLY A 362 -3.47 -6.77 -14.64
CA GLY A 362 -3.69 -7.69 -13.52
C GLY A 362 -2.55 -7.74 -12.51
N ARG A 363 -1.52 -6.88 -12.61
CA ARG A 363 -0.35 -6.91 -11.70
C ARG A 363 0.19 -5.52 -11.38
N GLY A 364 0.86 -5.37 -10.23
CA GLY A 364 1.67 -4.21 -9.89
C GLY A 364 3.13 -4.37 -10.36
N CYS A 365 4.09 -3.75 -9.65
CA CYS A 365 5.51 -3.86 -9.99
C CYS A 365 6.19 -5.15 -9.47
N GLN A 366 5.49 -6.00 -8.73
CA GLN A 366 6.02 -7.26 -8.18
C GLN A 366 5.81 -8.41 -9.17
N LEU A 367 6.87 -9.24 -9.36
CA LEU A 367 6.74 -10.60 -9.88
C LEU A 367 7.08 -11.61 -8.78
N SER A 368 6.22 -12.60 -8.61
CA SER A 368 6.37 -13.71 -7.67
C SER A 368 6.77 -14.97 -8.45
N LEU A 369 7.91 -15.52 -8.07
CA LEU A 369 8.57 -16.63 -8.77
C LEU A 369 8.50 -17.88 -7.90
N LEU A 370 7.85 -18.93 -8.38
CA LEU A 370 7.89 -20.25 -7.75
C LEU A 370 9.13 -21.00 -8.24
N VAL A 371 9.93 -21.48 -7.30
CA VAL A 371 11.15 -22.25 -7.55
C VAL A 371 11.10 -23.51 -6.72
N HIS A 372 10.44 -24.55 -7.25
CA HIS A 372 10.14 -25.77 -6.52
C HIS A 372 11.37 -26.59 -6.11
N GLN A 373 12.49 -26.43 -6.81
CA GLN A 373 13.74 -27.12 -6.49
C GLN A 373 14.82 -26.09 -6.14
N ASP A 374 15.44 -26.24 -4.99
CA ASP A 374 16.55 -25.37 -4.53
C ASP A 374 16.22 -23.85 -4.48
N GLY A 375 14.94 -23.48 -4.35
CA GLY A 375 14.50 -22.07 -4.35
C GLY A 375 15.22 -21.22 -3.31
N LYS A 376 15.36 -21.72 -2.09
CA LYS A 376 16.11 -21.02 -1.05
C LYS A 376 17.58 -20.84 -1.38
N ARG A 377 18.19 -21.82 -2.04
CA ARG A 377 19.58 -21.72 -2.51
C ARG A 377 19.73 -20.66 -3.59
N LEU A 378 18.78 -20.62 -4.56
CA LEU A 378 18.75 -19.56 -5.56
C LEU A 378 18.62 -18.19 -4.90
N PHE A 379 17.67 -18.03 -3.98
CA PHE A 379 17.48 -16.77 -3.25
C PHE A 379 18.75 -16.29 -2.55
N ASN A 380 19.43 -17.17 -1.80
CA ASN A 380 20.68 -16.85 -1.13
C ASN A 380 21.78 -16.42 -2.13
N ARG A 381 21.88 -17.09 -3.27
CA ARG A 381 22.83 -16.72 -4.34
C ARG A 381 22.53 -15.35 -4.95
N LEU A 382 21.23 -15.00 -5.14
CA LEU A 382 20.85 -13.67 -5.59
C LEU A 382 21.32 -12.61 -4.58
N VAL A 383 21.12 -12.85 -3.28
CA VAL A 383 21.58 -11.96 -2.21
C VAL A 383 23.12 -11.83 -2.19
N GLU A 384 23.85 -12.94 -2.36
CA GLU A 384 25.34 -12.94 -2.48
C GLU A 384 25.82 -12.10 -3.66
N GLN A 385 25.04 -12.02 -4.74
CA GLN A 385 25.31 -11.20 -5.92
C GLN A 385 24.79 -9.76 -5.79
N GLY A 386 24.31 -9.37 -4.62
CA GLY A 386 23.85 -8.01 -4.34
C GLY A 386 22.41 -7.70 -4.77
N ILE A 387 21.61 -8.72 -5.08
CA ILE A 387 20.18 -8.54 -5.38
C ILE A 387 19.37 -8.78 -4.12
N ILE A 388 18.64 -7.77 -3.69
CA ILE A 388 17.76 -7.81 -2.53
C ILE A 388 16.33 -8.01 -3.03
N GLY A 389 15.82 -9.22 -2.85
CA GLY A 389 14.42 -9.60 -3.03
C GLY A 389 13.80 -10.03 -1.70
N ASP A 390 12.64 -10.64 -1.77
CA ASP A 390 11.90 -11.13 -0.61
C ASP A 390 11.63 -12.64 -0.79
N TRP A 391 11.89 -13.43 0.25
CA TRP A 391 11.60 -14.86 0.28
C TRP A 391 10.31 -15.14 1.05
N ARG A 392 9.44 -15.95 0.47
CA ARG A 392 8.23 -16.46 1.11
C ARG A 392 8.22 -17.97 1.06
N GLU A 393 8.07 -18.58 2.23
CA GLU A 393 7.92 -20.03 2.34
C GLU A 393 6.67 -20.49 1.57
N PRO A 394 6.68 -21.68 0.98
CA PRO A 394 7.80 -22.64 1.01
C PRO A 394 8.85 -22.40 -0.11
N ASP A 395 8.52 -21.74 -1.21
CA ASP A 395 9.32 -21.76 -2.44
C ASP A 395 9.19 -20.51 -3.33
N CYS A 396 8.72 -19.40 -2.77
CA CYS A 396 8.47 -18.18 -3.54
C CYS A 396 9.54 -17.10 -3.34
N ILE A 397 10.10 -16.59 -4.44
CA ILE A 397 10.94 -15.39 -4.49
C ILE A 397 10.10 -14.25 -5.06
N ARG A 398 9.99 -13.13 -4.35
CA ARG A 398 9.32 -11.92 -4.86
C ARG A 398 10.36 -10.88 -5.25
N LEU A 399 10.27 -10.39 -6.48
CA LEU A 399 11.07 -9.30 -7.02
C LEU A 399 10.15 -8.15 -7.41
N ALA A 400 10.36 -6.98 -6.82
CA ALA A 400 9.53 -5.81 -7.04
C ALA A 400 10.38 -4.60 -7.50
N PRO A 401 10.73 -4.51 -8.79
CA PRO A 401 11.42 -3.35 -9.33
C PRO A 401 10.51 -2.11 -9.27
N THR A 402 10.83 -1.21 -8.35
CA THR A 402 10.03 -0.01 -8.05
C THR A 402 10.36 1.13 -9.02
N PRO A 403 9.37 1.72 -9.71
CA PRO A 403 9.59 2.73 -10.76
C PRO A 403 10.39 3.96 -10.31
N LEU A 404 10.27 4.37 -9.05
CA LEU A 404 10.95 5.56 -8.52
C LEU A 404 12.47 5.44 -8.51
N TYR A 405 13.02 4.22 -8.34
CA TYR A 405 14.47 4.09 -8.13
C TYR A 405 15.13 2.92 -8.85
N ASN A 406 14.37 1.95 -9.38
CA ASN A 406 14.97 0.85 -10.12
C ASN A 406 15.10 1.16 -11.62
N THR A 407 16.10 0.52 -12.23
CA THR A 407 16.50 0.71 -13.63
C THR A 407 16.32 -0.57 -14.44
N PHE A 408 16.25 -0.43 -15.77
CA PHE A 408 16.22 -1.58 -16.69
C PHE A 408 17.55 -2.31 -16.71
N GLU A 409 18.67 -1.61 -16.50
CA GLU A 409 19.99 -2.23 -16.35
C GLU A 409 20.03 -3.17 -15.13
N GLU A 410 19.47 -2.77 -14.00
CA GLU A 410 19.33 -3.64 -12.82
C GLU A 410 18.52 -4.90 -13.13
N VAL A 411 17.43 -4.77 -13.88
CA VAL A 411 16.61 -5.91 -14.35
C VAL A 411 17.42 -6.85 -15.26
N TRP A 412 18.19 -6.29 -16.20
CA TRP A 412 19.04 -7.07 -17.06
C TRP A 412 20.10 -7.86 -16.26
N HIS A 413 20.71 -7.27 -15.26
CA HIS A 413 21.69 -7.93 -14.38
C HIS A 413 21.09 -9.14 -13.67
N VAL A 414 19.84 -9.10 -13.21
CA VAL A 414 19.16 -10.27 -12.63
C VAL A 414 19.12 -11.42 -13.64
N GLY A 415 18.75 -11.15 -14.89
CA GLY A 415 18.75 -12.15 -15.96
C GLY A 415 20.13 -12.77 -16.20
N GLN A 416 21.20 -11.95 -16.20
CA GLN A 416 22.58 -12.43 -16.40
C GLN A 416 23.07 -13.32 -15.24
N ILE A 417 22.65 -13.02 -14.01
CA ILE A 417 22.99 -13.85 -12.85
C ILE A 417 22.29 -15.21 -12.95
N LEU A 418 21.00 -15.24 -13.30
CA LEU A 418 20.27 -16.50 -13.48
C LEU A 418 20.86 -17.38 -14.58
N LEU A 419 21.31 -16.79 -15.70
CA LEU A 419 22.00 -17.53 -16.76
C LEU A 419 23.23 -18.29 -16.24
N LYS A 420 24.00 -17.70 -15.29
CA LYS A 420 25.18 -18.32 -14.69
C LYS A 420 24.83 -19.46 -13.72
N PHE A 421 23.61 -19.48 -13.20
CA PHE A 421 23.17 -20.51 -12.23
C PHE A 421 22.44 -21.69 -12.87
N ARG A 422 22.27 -21.65 -14.19
CA ARG A 422 21.62 -22.70 -14.95
C ARG A 422 22.42 -24.04 -15.00
N THR A 423 23.72 -23.96 -14.72
CA THR A 423 24.63 -25.09 -14.61
C THR A 423 24.80 -25.48 -13.15
#